data_b75a938f6cb6ab0b9462084986e8057f
#
_entry.id   b75a938f6cb6ab0b9462084986e8057f
#
_cell.length_a   1.000
_cell.length_b   1.000
_cell.length_c   1.000
_cell.angle_alpha   90.00
_cell.angle_beta   90.00
_cell.angle_gamma   90.00
#
_symmetry.space_group_name_H-M   'P 1'
#
loop_
_entity.id
_entity.type
_entity.pdbx_description
1 polymer ?
#
loop_
_entity_poly.entity_id
_entity_poly.type
_entity_poly.pdbx_seq_one_letter_code
_entity_poly.pdbx_strand_id
1 'polypeptide(L)'
;WYGKKPFESLDTDLARFMSEFGFQAFPEMKTIATFAEPKDYALESEVMNAHQKATIGNALIKKTMALYYDEPQDFEELVYKGLVLQGFGIRHGIEAHRRNRPFCMGTLYWQLNDSWPVVSWSGIDYFGNWKALHYQTQRAYAPVLLNAVREGDSITVYAISDKLESYKNASLELRLKDFNGKTLKKMSVKNDVPSNSSVRFHILN
;
A
#
# COMPACT_ATOMS: atom_id res chain seq x y z
N TRP A 1 0.51 -10.43 -8.88
CA TRP A 1 -0.38 -10.61 -7.74
C TRP A 1 -1.58 -9.66 -7.84
N TYR A 2 -2.80 -10.14 -7.69
CA TYR A 2 -4.02 -9.35 -7.87
C TYR A 2 -5.11 -9.75 -6.84
N GLY A 3 -4.77 -9.87 -5.55
CA GLY A 3 -5.72 -10.17 -4.47
C GLY A 3 -6.06 -11.65 -4.27
N LYS A 4 -5.26 -12.58 -4.79
CA LYS A 4 -5.49 -14.03 -4.61
C LYS A 4 -4.92 -14.61 -3.31
N LYS A 5 -4.01 -13.88 -2.67
CA LYS A 5 -3.32 -14.22 -1.41
C LYS A 5 -3.35 -13.01 -0.48
N PRO A 6 -3.12 -13.18 0.84
CA PRO A 6 -2.89 -12.05 1.75
C PRO A 6 -1.71 -11.17 1.28
N PHE A 7 -1.72 -9.88 1.64
CA PHE A 7 -0.67 -8.94 1.23
C PHE A 7 0.72 -9.31 1.75
N GLU A 8 0.79 -9.99 2.89
CA GLU A 8 2.03 -10.49 3.49
C GLU A 8 2.77 -11.47 2.57
N SER A 9 2.07 -12.12 1.63
CA SER A 9 2.71 -12.97 0.62
C SER A 9 3.69 -12.18 -0.28
N LEU A 10 3.53 -10.85 -0.39
CA LEU A 10 4.43 -9.98 -1.13
C LEU A 10 5.82 -9.85 -0.50
N ASP A 11 5.98 -10.24 0.76
CA ASP A 11 7.30 -10.30 1.41
C ASP A 11 8.20 -11.39 0.83
N THR A 12 7.61 -12.44 0.30
CA THR A 12 8.33 -13.63 -0.23
C THR A 12 8.08 -13.88 -1.72
N ASP A 13 7.00 -13.35 -2.28
CA ASP A 13 6.63 -13.51 -3.69
C ASP A 13 7.39 -12.47 -4.54
N LEU A 14 8.70 -12.67 -4.67
CA LEU A 14 9.65 -11.71 -5.21
C LEU A 14 10.09 -12.07 -6.63
N ALA A 15 10.26 -11.04 -7.45
CA ALA A 15 10.92 -11.12 -8.77
C ALA A 15 12.14 -10.20 -8.80
N ARG A 16 13.03 -10.40 -9.77
CA ARG A 16 14.15 -9.47 -10.05
C ARG A 16 13.67 -8.06 -10.37
N PHE A 17 12.51 -7.99 -11.01
CA PHE A 17 11.78 -6.78 -11.32
C PHE A 17 10.29 -7.12 -11.27
N MET A 18 9.56 -6.50 -10.36
CA MET A 18 8.11 -6.65 -10.26
C MET A 18 7.45 -5.71 -11.27
N SER A 19 7.21 -6.22 -12.47
CA SER A 19 6.71 -5.44 -13.62
C SER A 19 5.28 -4.95 -13.43
N GLU A 20 4.44 -5.71 -12.71
CA GLU A 20 3.12 -5.27 -12.28
C GLU A 20 2.58 -6.12 -11.13
N PHE A 21 1.84 -5.49 -10.25
CA PHE A 21 0.99 -6.10 -9.23
C PHE A 21 -0.06 -5.07 -8.81
N GLY A 22 -1.20 -5.51 -8.31
CA GLY A 22 -2.26 -4.56 -7.98
C GLY A 22 -3.39 -5.17 -7.17
N PHE A 23 -4.20 -4.31 -6.58
CA PHE A 23 -5.44 -4.63 -5.90
C PHE A 23 -6.49 -3.57 -6.23
N GLN A 24 -7.74 -3.99 -6.45
CA GLN A 24 -8.81 -3.08 -6.82
C GLN A 24 -9.45 -2.40 -5.61
N ALA A 25 -9.92 -1.18 -5.82
CA ALA A 25 -10.86 -0.49 -4.94
C ALA A 25 -11.82 0.37 -5.76
N PHE A 26 -12.96 0.69 -5.17
CA PHE A 26 -13.87 1.71 -5.70
C PHE A 26 -13.14 3.07 -5.78
N PRO A 27 -13.56 3.97 -6.67
CA PRO A 27 -13.22 5.38 -6.54
C PRO A 27 -13.96 5.98 -5.34
N GLU A 28 -13.66 7.24 -4.99
CA GLU A 28 -14.37 7.92 -3.91
C GLU A 28 -15.87 8.10 -4.21
N MET A 29 -16.70 8.24 -3.17
CA MET A 29 -18.16 8.39 -3.29
C MET A 29 -18.58 9.51 -4.25
N LYS A 30 -17.84 10.63 -4.28
CA LYS A 30 -18.10 11.72 -5.23
C LYS A 30 -17.99 11.29 -6.69
N THR A 31 -17.09 10.36 -7.00
CA THR A 31 -16.94 9.80 -8.34
C THR A 31 -18.02 8.76 -8.62
N ILE A 32 -18.36 7.91 -7.64
CA ILE A 32 -19.46 6.95 -7.75
C ILE A 32 -20.78 7.67 -8.04
N ALA A 33 -21.07 8.78 -7.37
CA ALA A 33 -22.29 9.58 -7.59
C ALA A 33 -22.42 10.18 -9.01
N THR A 34 -21.38 10.11 -9.84
CA THR A 34 -21.48 10.54 -11.26
C THR A 34 -22.10 9.49 -12.17
N PHE A 35 -22.16 8.22 -11.74
CA PHE A 35 -22.67 7.11 -12.54
C PHE A 35 -23.69 6.22 -11.83
N ALA A 36 -23.93 6.43 -10.54
CA ALA A 36 -24.82 5.63 -9.72
C ALA A 36 -25.69 6.50 -8.82
N GLU A 37 -26.90 6.06 -8.53
CA GLU A 37 -27.83 6.66 -7.57
C GLU A 37 -27.78 5.88 -6.24
N PRO A 38 -28.27 6.45 -5.11
CA PRO A 38 -28.28 5.76 -3.81
C PRO A 38 -28.89 4.36 -3.81
N LYS A 39 -29.88 4.10 -4.66
CA LYS A 39 -30.49 2.76 -4.83
C LYS A 39 -29.50 1.71 -5.37
N ASP A 40 -28.43 2.17 -6.04
CA ASP A 40 -27.41 1.33 -6.68
C ASP A 40 -26.20 1.08 -5.76
N TYR A 41 -26.19 1.69 -4.55
CA TYR A 41 -25.08 1.59 -3.61
C TYR A 41 -25.04 0.23 -2.91
N ALA A 42 -24.63 -0.76 -3.68
CA ALA A 42 -24.37 -2.12 -3.20
C ALA A 42 -23.24 -2.73 -4.05
N LEU A 43 -22.37 -3.51 -3.41
CA LEU A 43 -21.17 -4.08 -4.04
C LEU A 43 -21.46 -4.83 -5.36
N GLU A 44 -22.58 -5.53 -5.41
CA GLU A 44 -22.97 -6.40 -6.53
C GLU A 44 -24.20 -5.86 -7.29
N SER A 45 -24.52 -4.56 -7.16
CA SER A 45 -25.58 -3.97 -7.97
C SER A 45 -25.22 -4.04 -9.46
N GLU A 46 -26.23 -4.00 -10.31
CA GLU A 46 -26.04 -4.03 -11.76
C GLU A 46 -25.12 -2.88 -12.22
N VAL A 47 -25.32 -1.68 -11.68
CA VAL A 47 -24.49 -0.50 -11.99
C VAL A 47 -23.05 -0.70 -11.54
N MET A 48 -22.81 -1.20 -10.31
CA MET A 48 -21.45 -1.43 -9.83
C MET A 48 -20.74 -2.55 -10.60
N ASN A 49 -21.45 -3.57 -11.03
CA ASN A 49 -20.91 -4.63 -11.88
C ASN A 49 -20.61 -4.10 -13.30
N ALA A 50 -21.46 -3.23 -13.86
CA ALA A 50 -21.19 -2.58 -15.15
C ALA A 50 -19.95 -1.66 -15.10
N HIS A 51 -19.69 -1.04 -13.93
CA HIS A 51 -18.51 -0.19 -13.69
C HIS A 51 -17.34 -0.93 -13.04
N GLN A 52 -17.20 -2.25 -13.26
CA GLN A 52 -16.11 -3.07 -12.75
C GLN A 52 -15.18 -3.51 -13.90
N LYS A 53 -13.89 -3.21 -13.80
CA LYS A 53 -12.89 -3.58 -14.83
C LYS A 53 -12.59 -5.08 -14.93
N ALA A 54 -12.88 -5.86 -13.89
CA ALA A 54 -12.61 -7.30 -13.87
C ALA A 54 -13.85 -8.09 -13.47
N THR A 55 -14.17 -9.17 -14.17
CA THR A 55 -15.36 -10.00 -13.95
C THR A 55 -15.51 -10.53 -12.51
N ILE A 56 -14.41 -10.76 -11.80
CA ILE A 56 -14.38 -11.26 -10.41
C ILE A 56 -13.93 -10.19 -9.40
N GLY A 57 -13.82 -8.93 -9.83
CA GLY A 57 -13.18 -7.86 -9.03
C GLY A 57 -13.90 -7.60 -7.72
N ASN A 58 -15.21 -7.45 -7.75
CA ASN A 58 -16.01 -7.18 -6.54
C ASN A 58 -15.92 -8.33 -5.52
N ALA A 59 -15.97 -9.57 -5.98
CA ALA A 59 -15.80 -10.75 -5.12
C ALA A 59 -14.39 -10.80 -4.49
N LEU A 60 -13.35 -10.43 -5.24
CA LEU A 60 -11.98 -10.36 -4.71
C LEU A 60 -11.81 -9.23 -3.69
N ILE A 61 -12.42 -8.06 -3.90
CA ILE A 61 -12.43 -6.97 -2.94
C ILE A 61 -13.04 -7.45 -1.62
N LYS A 62 -14.25 -8.03 -1.66
CA LYS A 62 -14.95 -8.55 -0.48
C LYS A 62 -14.13 -9.62 0.25
N LYS A 63 -13.64 -10.61 -0.49
CA LYS A 63 -12.83 -11.71 0.06
C LYS A 63 -11.55 -11.22 0.74
N THR A 64 -10.84 -10.30 0.11
CA THR A 64 -9.58 -9.77 0.67
C THR A 64 -9.87 -8.86 1.86
N MET A 65 -10.91 -8.03 1.78
CA MET A 65 -11.33 -7.16 2.90
C MET A 65 -11.61 -7.95 4.17
N ALA A 66 -12.28 -9.10 4.06
CA ALA A 66 -12.59 -9.97 5.20
C ALA A 66 -11.36 -10.57 5.90
N LEU A 67 -10.15 -10.48 5.31
CA LEU A 67 -8.92 -10.89 5.98
C LEU A 67 -8.36 -9.81 6.93
N TYR A 68 -8.79 -8.56 6.78
CA TYR A 68 -8.19 -7.40 7.45
C TYR A 68 -9.18 -6.56 8.26
N TYR A 69 -10.46 -6.63 7.93
CA TYR A 69 -11.52 -5.79 8.54
C TYR A 69 -12.78 -6.60 8.83
N ASP A 70 -13.52 -6.14 9.83
CA ASP A 70 -14.89 -6.57 10.05
C ASP A 70 -15.79 -6.17 8.86
N GLU A 71 -16.92 -6.86 8.69
CA GLU A 71 -17.84 -6.59 7.60
C GLU A 71 -18.32 -5.12 7.64
N PRO A 72 -18.29 -4.41 6.50
CA PRO A 72 -18.77 -3.03 6.43
C PRO A 72 -20.26 -2.94 6.77
N GLN A 73 -20.65 -1.92 7.52
CA GLN A 73 -22.04 -1.69 7.92
C GLN A 73 -22.92 -1.19 6.76
N ASP A 74 -22.31 -0.45 5.83
CA ASP A 74 -22.96 0.11 4.66
C ASP A 74 -21.98 0.22 3.46
N PHE A 75 -22.50 0.74 2.35
CA PHE A 75 -21.72 0.89 1.13
C PHE A 75 -20.62 1.97 1.24
N GLU A 76 -20.85 3.05 1.97
CA GLU A 76 -19.86 4.11 2.17
C GLU A 76 -18.66 3.59 2.98
N GLU A 77 -18.94 2.83 4.02
CA GLU A 77 -17.89 2.17 4.82
C GLU A 77 -17.12 1.14 3.99
N LEU A 78 -17.82 0.38 3.12
CA LEU A 78 -17.18 -0.55 2.19
C LEU A 78 -16.22 0.19 1.26
N VAL A 79 -16.64 1.30 0.67
CA VAL A 79 -15.80 2.13 -0.20
C VAL A 79 -14.58 2.66 0.57
N TYR A 80 -14.80 3.20 1.77
CA TYR A 80 -13.73 3.72 2.63
C TYR A 80 -12.72 2.64 3.00
N LYS A 81 -13.20 1.51 3.56
CA LYS A 81 -12.33 0.36 3.91
C LYS A 81 -11.57 -0.16 2.70
N GLY A 82 -12.24 -0.25 1.53
CA GLY A 82 -11.62 -0.68 0.29
C GLY A 82 -10.48 0.23 -0.18
N LEU A 83 -10.66 1.55 -0.11
CA LEU A 83 -9.63 2.53 -0.46
C LEU A 83 -8.41 2.45 0.48
N VAL A 84 -8.64 2.34 1.79
CA VAL A 84 -7.57 2.19 2.77
C VAL A 84 -6.83 0.87 2.58
N LEU A 85 -7.57 -0.22 2.37
CA LEU A 85 -7.01 -1.55 2.13
C LEU A 85 -6.12 -1.61 0.88
N GLN A 86 -6.59 -1.03 -0.23
CA GLN A 86 -5.82 -0.91 -1.47
C GLN A 86 -4.50 -0.17 -1.20
N GLY A 87 -4.59 0.98 -0.53
CA GLY A 87 -3.42 1.80 -0.20
C GLY A 87 -2.43 1.06 0.69
N PHE A 88 -2.92 0.39 1.74
CA PHE A 88 -2.11 -0.41 2.65
C PHE A 88 -1.40 -1.56 1.93
N GLY A 89 -2.15 -2.38 1.19
CA GLY A 89 -1.61 -3.59 0.58
C GLY A 89 -0.57 -3.31 -0.51
N ILE A 90 -0.83 -2.32 -1.37
CA ILE A 90 0.13 -1.96 -2.43
C ILE A 90 1.37 -1.27 -1.86
N ARG A 91 1.20 -0.39 -0.84
CA ARG A 91 2.33 0.16 -0.10
C ARG A 91 3.20 -0.93 0.50
N HIS A 92 2.59 -1.92 1.18
CA HIS A 92 3.31 -3.07 1.75
C HIS A 92 4.15 -3.78 0.69
N GLY A 93 3.58 -4.06 -0.48
CA GLY A 93 4.29 -4.69 -1.59
C GLY A 93 5.47 -3.85 -2.09
N ILE A 94 5.28 -2.54 -2.33
CA ILE A 94 6.35 -1.65 -2.75
C ILE A 94 7.51 -1.64 -1.74
N GLU A 95 7.18 -1.52 -0.45
CA GLU A 95 8.16 -1.52 0.63
C GLU A 95 8.89 -2.86 0.71
N ALA A 96 8.20 -4.00 0.57
CA ALA A 96 8.79 -5.34 0.54
C ALA A 96 9.76 -5.51 -0.64
N HIS A 97 9.35 -5.14 -1.85
CA HIS A 97 10.19 -5.22 -3.05
C HIS A 97 11.43 -4.34 -2.91
N ARG A 98 11.28 -3.10 -2.48
CA ARG A 98 12.41 -2.17 -2.29
C ARG A 98 13.36 -2.62 -1.19
N ARG A 99 12.85 -3.18 -0.10
CA ARG A 99 13.64 -3.76 0.99
C ARG A 99 14.55 -4.89 0.52
N ASN A 100 14.10 -5.66 -0.45
CA ASN A 100 14.81 -6.85 -0.96
C ASN A 100 15.88 -6.55 -2.01
N ARG A 101 16.40 -5.33 -2.08
CA ARG A 101 17.60 -5.03 -2.86
C ARG A 101 18.82 -5.75 -2.30
N PRO A 102 19.75 -6.21 -3.15
CA PRO A 102 19.82 -6.05 -4.62
C PRO A 102 19.08 -7.14 -5.41
N PHE A 103 18.31 -8.01 -4.78
CA PHE A 103 17.58 -9.05 -5.52
C PHE A 103 16.47 -8.44 -6.40
N CYS A 104 15.55 -7.68 -5.81
CA CYS A 104 14.51 -6.96 -6.53
C CYS A 104 14.94 -5.53 -6.81
N MET A 105 15.18 -5.19 -8.05
CA MET A 105 15.72 -3.88 -8.47
C MET A 105 14.68 -2.93 -9.06
N GLY A 106 13.42 -3.34 -9.15
CA GLY A 106 12.34 -2.48 -9.61
C GLY A 106 10.96 -3.01 -9.23
N THR A 107 10.03 -2.09 -9.02
CA THR A 107 8.65 -2.42 -8.71
C THR A 107 7.71 -1.37 -9.30
N LEU A 108 6.71 -1.84 -10.04
CA LEU A 108 5.66 -1.02 -10.64
C LEU A 108 4.31 -1.57 -10.20
N TYR A 109 3.41 -0.70 -9.74
CA TYR A 109 2.05 -1.14 -9.46
C TYR A 109 1.12 -0.91 -10.65
N TRP A 110 0.18 -1.79 -10.85
CA TRP A 110 -0.91 -1.65 -11.77
C TRP A 110 -2.14 -1.15 -11.01
N GLN A 111 -2.69 0.07 -11.29
CA GLN A 111 -2.27 0.96 -12.37
C GLN A 111 -2.32 2.42 -11.90
N LEU A 112 -1.76 3.35 -12.69
CA LEU A 112 -1.69 4.76 -12.32
C LEU A 112 -3.08 5.40 -12.28
N ASN A 113 -3.83 5.36 -13.40
CA ASN A 113 -5.09 6.09 -13.55
C ASN A 113 -6.13 5.30 -14.38
N ASP A 114 -7.33 5.86 -14.44
CA ASP A 114 -8.45 5.33 -15.21
C ASP A 114 -8.80 6.19 -16.43
N SER A 115 -9.39 5.55 -17.45
CA SER A 115 -9.88 6.18 -18.68
C SER A 115 -11.40 6.40 -18.67
N TRP A 116 -12.11 5.98 -17.64
CA TRP A 116 -13.54 6.17 -17.38
C TRP A 116 -13.84 5.94 -15.90
N PRO A 117 -14.98 6.42 -15.36
CA PRO A 117 -15.35 6.19 -13.96
C PRO A 117 -15.60 4.71 -13.69
N VAL A 118 -14.76 4.07 -12.87
CA VAL A 118 -14.75 2.60 -12.76
C VAL A 118 -14.12 2.13 -11.46
N VAL A 119 -14.49 0.93 -11.01
CA VAL A 119 -13.81 0.16 -9.96
C VAL A 119 -12.59 -0.52 -10.57
N SER A 120 -11.39 -0.17 -10.08
CA SER A 120 -10.14 -0.58 -10.70
C SER A 120 -8.96 -0.62 -9.74
N TRP A 121 -7.79 -0.95 -10.27
CA TRP A 121 -6.49 -0.95 -9.58
C TRP A 121 -5.84 0.44 -9.51
N SER A 122 -6.48 1.47 -10.05
CA SER A 122 -5.89 2.81 -10.19
C SER A 122 -5.57 3.47 -8.84
N GLY A 123 -4.52 4.31 -8.85
CA GLY A 123 -4.21 5.24 -7.78
C GLY A 123 -4.88 6.61 -7.96
N ILE A 124 -5.22 6.97 -9.19
CA ILE A 124 -5.90 8.21 -9.57
C ILE A 124 -7.16 7.82 -10.35
N ASP A 125 -8.32 8.36 -9.97
CA ASP A 125 -9.56 8.07 -10.66
C ASP A 125 -9.68 8.83 -12.01
N TYR A 126 -10.77 8.58 -12.73
CA TYR A 126 -11.03 9.21 -14.03
C TYR A 126 -11.04 10.75 -13.99
N PHE A 127 -11.51 11.34 -12.90
CA PHE A 127 -11.59 12.80 -12.74
C PHE A 127 -10.30 13.43 -12.19
N GLY A 128 -9.22 12.64 -12.02
CA GLY A 128 -7.96 13.13 -11.50
C GLY A 128 -7.89 13.18 -9.97
N ASN A 129 -8.89 12.64 -9.26
CA ASN A 129 -8.85 12.56 -7.80
C ASN A 129 -7.88 11.48 -7.35
N TRP A 130 -7.04 11.80 -6.38
CA TRP A 130 -6.13 10.85 -5.77
C TRP A 130 -6.89 9.92 -4.83
N LYS A 131 -6.85 8.64 -5.10
CA LYS A 131 -7.30 7.61 -4.17
C LYS A 131 -6.27 7.44 -3.04
N ALA A 132 -6.67 6.83 -1.92
CA ALA A 132 -5.76 6.55 -0.80
C ALA A 132 -4.44 5.88 -1.25
N LEU A 133 -4.51 5.01 -2.26
CA LEU A 133 -3.35 4.37 -2.88
C LEU A 133 -2.30 5.39 -3.35
N HIS A 134 -2.69 6.47 -4.03
CA HIS A 134 -1.73 7.40 -4.60
C HIS A 134 -0.91 8.15 -3.54
N TYR A 135 -1.53 8.50 -2.40
CA TYR A 135 -0.82 9.06 -1.25
C TYR A 135 0.12 8.05 -0.61
N GLN A 136 -0.26 6.78 -0.54
CA GLN A 136 0.59 5.73 0.02
C GLN A 136 1.77 5.41 -0.90
N THR A 137 1.56 5.38 -2.22
CA THR A 137 2.65 5.15 -3.19
C THR A 137 3.65 6.30 -3.22
N GLN A 138 3.19 7.55 -3.10
CA GLN A 138 4.07 8.71 -2.96
C GLN A 138 5.07 8.54 -1.80
N ARG A 139 4.60 8.04 -0.67
CA ARG A 139 5.44 7.77 0.51
C ARG A 139 6.35 6.55 0.30
N ALA A 140 5.79 5.46 -0.24
CA ALA A 140 6.52 4.21 -0.46
C ALA A 140 7.63 4.35 -1.52
N TYR A 141 7.49 5.27 -2.48
CA TYR A 141 8.51 5.60 -3.48
C TYR A 141 9.39 6.79 -3.10
N ALA A 142 9.34 7.25 -1.86
CA ALA A 142 10.27 8.30 -1.43
C ALA A 142 11.73 7.89 -1.70
N PRO A 143 12.58 8.81 -2.20
CA PRO A 143 13.99 8.49 -2.55
C PRO A 143 14.78 7.89 -1.40
N VAL A 144 14.47 8.25 -0.16
CA VAL A 144 14.96 7.60 1.06
C VAL A 144 13.73 7.17 1.86
N LEU A 145 13.65 5.88 2.17
CA LEU A 145 12.52 5.27 2.87
C LEU A 145 13.02 4.55 4.12
N LEU A 146 12.32 4.75 5.24
CA LEU A 146 12.46 3.92 6.43
C LEU A 146 11.29 2.92 6.45
N ASN A 147 11.62 1.64 6.53
CA ASN A 147 10.64 0.57 6.61
C ASN A 147 10.89 -0.30 7.84
N ALA A 148 9.92 -0.34 8.75
CA ALA A 148 9.99 -1.15 9.96
C ALA A 148 9.17 -2.43 9.75
N VAL A 149 9.79 -3.58 9.95
CA VAL A 149 9.19 -4.90 9.74
C VAL A 149 9.33 -5.75 10.98
N ARG A 150 8.26 -6.41 11.37
CA ARG A 150 8.31 -7.43 12.43
C ARG A 150 8.90 -8.72 11.85
N GLU A 151 9.98 -9.17 12.46
CA GLU A 151 10.66 -10.44 12.15
C GLU A 151 10.69 -11.29 13.43
N GLY A 152 9.71 -12.16 13.60
CA GLY A 152 9.52 -12.92 14.85
C GLY A 152 9.18 -11.99 16.02
N ASP A 153 10.00 -12.00 17.07
CA ASP A 153 9.85 -11.15 18.26
C ASP A 153 10.59 -9.80 18.17
N SER A 154 11.30 -9.58 17.06
CA SER A 154 12.07 -8.36 16.81
C SER A 154 11.40 -7.46 15.78
N ILE A 155 11.75 -6.18 15.81
CA ILE A 155 11.41 -5.23 14.74
C ILE A 155 12.71 -4.78 14.07
N THR A 156 12.87 -5.12 12.79
CA THR A 156 13.98 -4.65 11.98
C THR A 156 13.60 -3.37 11.25
N VAL A 157 14.41 -2.32 11.41
CA VAL A 157 14.27 -1.07 10.67
C VAL A 157 15.26 -1.06 9.51
N TYR A 158 14.72 -0.99 8.31
CA TYR A 158 15.49 -0.86 7.07
C TYR A 158 15.57 0.61 6.67
N ALA A 159 16.75 1.04 6.22
CA ALA A 159 16.93 2.27 5.46
C ALA A 159 17.17 1.91 3.99
N ILE A 160 16.30 2.42 3.13
CA ILE A 160 16.28 2.11 1.69
C ILE A 160 16.55 3.42 0.96
N SER A 161 17.59 3.46 0.10
CA SER A 161 17.97 4.65 -0.63
C SER A 161 18.06 4.40 -2.13
N ASP A 162 17.38 5.24 -2.91
CA ASP A 162 17.52 5.34 -4.37
C ASP A 162 18.57 6.39 -4.78
N LYS A 163 19.13 7.11 -3.78
CA LYS A 163 20.15 8.14 -4.04
C LYS A 163 21.45 7.52 -4.51
N LEU A 164 22.13 8.21 -5.41
CA LEU A 164 23.46 7.83 -5.89
C LEU A 164 24.59 8.25 -4.91
N GLU A 165 24.22 8.98 -3.87
CA GLU A 165 25.12 9.40 -2.79
C GLU A 165 24.93 8.51 -1.56
N SER A 166 26.03 8.26 -0.85
CA SER A 166 26.00 7.54 0.42
C SER A 166 25.90 8.51 1.58
N TYR A 167 25.12 8.15 2.60
CA TYR A 167 25.03 8.90 3.85
C TYR A 167 25.89 8.22 4.92
N LYS A 168 26.96 8.89 5.36
CA LYS A 168 27.81 8.43 6.45
C LYS A 168 27.27 8.92 7.79
N ASN A 169 27.30 8.04 8.80
CA ASN A 169 26.82 8.34 10.16
C ASN A 169 25.38 8.91 10.18
N ALA A 170 24.49 8.44 9.28
CA ALA A 170 23.10 8.84 9.28
C ALA A 170 22.46 8.51 10.64
N SER A 171 21.71 9.45 11.21
CA SER A 171 21.07 9.27 12.53
C SER A 171 19.61 8.89 12.37
N LEU A 172 19.21 7.80 13.00
CA LEU A 172 17.82 7.36 13.14
C LEU A 172 17.34 7.59 14.56
N GLU A 173 16.27 8.37 14.70
CA GLU A 173 15.57 8.52 15.97
C GLU A 173 14.36 7.60 16.02
N LEU A 174 14.28 6.78 17.07
CA LEU A 174 13.19 5.88 17.37
C LEU A 174 12.45 6.33 18.61
N ARG A 175 11.12 6.40 18.56
CA ARG A 175 10.26 6.77 19.67
C ARG A 175 9.17 5.74 19.88
N LEU A 176 9.13 5.13 21.07
CA LEU A 176 7.96 4.38 21.52
C LEU A 176 6.98 5.39 22.11
N LYS A 177 5.74 5.37 21.63
CA LYS A 177 4.66 6.23 22.10
C LYS A 177 3.48 5.39 22.58
N ASP A 178 2.73 5.90 23.55
CA ASP A 178 1.40 5.37 23.85
C ASP A 178 0.36 5.83 22.81
N PHE A 179 -0.87 5.33 22.92
CA PHE A 179 -1.96 5.69 21.98
C PHE A 179 -2.42 7.15 22.10
N ASN A 180 -2.05 7.86 23.18
CA ASN A 180 -2.28 9.29 23.35
C ASN A 180 -1.15 10.15 22.76
N GLY A 181 -0.12 9.51 22.18
CA GLY A 181 1.01 10.20 21.56
C GLY A 181 2.15 10.58 22.51
N LYS A 182 2.06 10.27 23.82
CA LYS A 182 3.11 10.50 24.79
C LYS A 182 4.30 9.60 24.52
N THR A 183 5.50 10.17 24.44
CA THR A 183 6.73 9.40 24.27
C THR A 183 7.08 8.66 25.58
N LEU A 184 7.10 7.35 25.51
CA LEU A 184 7.47 6.45 26.62
C LEU A 184 8.98 6.18 26.62
N LYS A 185 9.55 5.98 25.42
CA LYS A 185 10.98 5.72 25.24
C LYS A 185 11.47 6.39 23.96
N LYS A 186 12.70 6.90 24.01
CA LYS A 186 13.39 7.48 22.86
C LYS A 186 14.79 6.91 22.79
N MET A 187 15.24 6.59 21.58
CA MET A 187 16.63 6.20 21.32
C MET A 187 17.10 6.80 20.00
N SER A 188 18.38 6.99 19.87
CA SER A 188 19.02 7.42 18.64
C SER A 188 20.14 6.45 18.31
N VAL A 189 20.17 6.00 17.05
CA VAL A 189 21.20 5.08 16.54
C VAL A 189 21.79 5.67 15.29
N LYS A 190 23.06 5.35 15.01
CA LYS A 190 23.78 5.81 13.81
C LYS A 190 24.23 4.62 13.00
N ASN A 191 24.11 4.74 11.68
CA ASN A 191 24.64 3.77 10.74
C ASN A 191 24.88 4.44 9.39
N ASP A 192 25.63 3.79 8.52
CA ASP A 192 25.83 4.23 7.14
C ASP A 192 24.65 3.76 6.27
N VAL A 193 24.27 4.60 5.31
CA VAL A 193 23.32 4.25 4.25
C VAL A 193 24.06 4.39 2.92
N PRO A 194 24.52 3.29 2.31
CA PRO A 194 25.18 3.34 1.01
C PRO A 194 24.25 3.83 -0.10
N SER A 195 24.81 4.31 -1.18
CA SER A 195 24.07 4.68 -2.38
C SER A 195 23.29 3.48 -2.95
N ASN A 196 22.12 3.73 -3.51
CA ASN A 196 21.27 2.76 -4.22
C ASN A 196 21.17 1.39 -3.48
N SER A 197 20.81 1.43 -2.20
CA SER A 197 20.87 0.26 -1.31
C SER A 197 19.64 0.08 -0.45
N SER A 198 19.54 -1.10 0.14
CA SER A 198 18.68 -1.39 1.30
C SER A 198 19.57 -2.01 2.39
N VAL A 199 19.58 -1.40 3.56
CA VAL A 199 20.38 -1.87 4.69
C VAL A 199 19.50 -2.07 5.93
N ARG A 200 19.78 -3.12 6.71
CA ARG A 200 19.26 -3.27 8.08
C ARG A 200 19.90 -2.20 8.94
N PHE A 201 19.19 -1.12 9.18
CA PHE A 201 19.73 0.01 9.93
C PHE A 201 19.81 -0.27 11.42
N HIS A 202 18.78 -0.91 11.98
CA HIS A 202 18.70 -1.26 13.40
C HIS A 202 17.73 -2.41 13.65
N ILE A 203 17.96 -3.19 14.71
CA ILE A 203 17.07 -4.25 15.19
C ILE A 203 16.67 -3.92 16.62
N LEU A 204 15.36 -3.90 16.89
CA LEU A 204 14.75 -3.75 18.21
C LEU A 204 14.30 -5.14 18.68
N ASN A 205 14.81 -5.56 19.83
CA ASN A 205 14.42 -6.78 20.54
C ASN A 205 13.50 -6.45 21.72
#